data_1aae9390c7145ebb1c6f822b9279d6d9
#
_entry.id   1aae9390c7145ebb1c6f822b9279d6d9
#
_cell.length_a   1.000
_cell.length_b   1.000
_cell.length_c   1.000
_cell.angle_alpha   90.00
_cell.angle_beta   90.00
_cell.angle_gamma   90.00
#
_symmetry.space_group_name_H-M   'P 1'
#
loop_
_entity.id
_entity.type
_entity.pdbx_description
1 polymer ?
#
loop_
_entity_poly.entity_id
_entity_poly.type
_entity_poly.pdbx_seq_one_letter_code
_entity_poly.pdbx_strand_id
1 'polypeptide(L)'
;MPGLVEELQRVIQLYQLVPTQLEVEVAETSLMYNIDAAVKQIHRLRDLGVRVALDDFGAGDCSLRMLRDLPIDTLKLDRHLVARLPDSAVDAALVRSVIGLCADYRITVIAEGVETPAQAAWLKANGCEYVQGFLVAYPMTAADASGFPAIFSWPGP
;
A
#
# COMPACT_ATOMS: atom_id res chain seq x y z
N MET A 1 7.68 -16.05 8.12
CA MET A 1 7.85 -16.23 9.58
C MET A 1 6.92 -17.33 10.05
N PRO A 2 7.42 -18.45 10.54
CA PRO A 2 6.56 -19.46 11.15
C PRO A 2 5.92 -18.84 12.40
N GLY A 3 4.60 -18.94 12.52
CA GLY A 3 3.84 -18.47 13.68
C GLY A 3 3.13 -17.13 13.55
N LEU A 4 3.34 -16.34 12.49
CA LEU A 4 2.65 -15.04 12.30
C LEU A 4 1.14 -15.20 12.20
N VAL A 5 0.67 -16.17 11.41
CA VAL A 5 -0.76 -16.39 11.18
C VAL A 5 -1.45 -16.84 12.48
N GLU A 6 -0.80 -17.75 13.22
CA GLU A 6 -1.29 -18.25 14.50
C GLU A 6 -1.35 -17.12 15.55
N GLU A 7 -0.33 -16.25 15.57
CA GLU A 7 -0.32 -15.12 16.51
C GLU A 7 -1.40 -14.09 16.16
N LEU A 8 -1.57 -13.75 14.89
CA LEU A 8 -2.65 -12.87 14.45
C LEU A 8 -4.03 -13.45 14.80
N GLN A 9 -4.22 -14.74 14.56
CA GLN A 9 -5.46 -15.41 14.91
C GLN A 9 -5.75 -15.29 16.41
N ARG A 10 -4.73 -15.49 17.24
CA ARG A 10 -4.83 -15.35 18.71
C ARG A 10 -5.19 -13.91 19.12
N VAL A 11 -4.56 -12.90 18.51
CA VAL A 11 -4.82 -11.48 18.79
C VAL A 11 -6.23 -11.09 18.37
N ILE A 12 -6.65 -11.49 17.15
CA ILE A 12 -8.02 -11.26 16.66
C ILE A 12 -9.06 -11.81 17.63
N GLN A 13 -8.88 -13.04 18.09
CA GLN A 13 -9.81 -13.68 19.03
C GLN A 13 -9.78 -13.01 20.39
N LEU A 14 -8.60 -12.71 20.93
CA LEU A 14 -8.43 -12.12 22.27
C LEU A 14 -9.08 -10.75 22.37
N TYR A 15 -8.92 -9.91 21.35
CA TYR A 15 -9.43 -8.54 21.34
C TYR A 15 -10.74 -8.38 20.55
N GLN A 16 -11.31 -9.48 20.07
CA GLN A 16 -12.57 -9.49 19.29
C GLN A 16 -12.52 -8.52 18.09
N LEU A 17 -11.37 -8.45 17.42
CA LEU A 17 -11.18 -7.57 16.29
C LEU A 17 -11.94 -8.09 15.06
N VAL A 18 -12.41 -7.17 14.22
CA VAL A 18 -12.90 -7.52 12.89
C VAL A 18 -11.67 -7.72 11.99
N PRO A 19 -11.42 -8.92 11.44
CA PRO A 19 -10.18 -9.19 10.70
C PRO A 19 -9.91 -8.23 9.56
N THR A 20 -10.95 -7.74 8.86
CA THR A 20 -10.82 -6.79 7.75
C THR A 20 -10.34 -5.39 8.17
N GLN A 21 -10.28 -5.10 9.47
CA GLN A 21 -9.67 -3.87 10.00
C GLN A 21 -8.16 -3.97 10.14
N LEU A 22 -7.61 -5.18 9.99
CA LEU A 22 -6.17 -5.41 10.00
C LEU A 22 -5.67 -5.56 8.57
N GLU A 23 -4.54 -4.93 8.30
CA GLU A 23 -3.78 -5.10 7.06
C GLU A 23 -2.33 -5.46 7.42
N VAL A 24 -1.79 -6.48 6.77
CA VAL A 24 -0.40 -6.91 6.94
C VAL A 24 0.37 -6.47 5.71
N GLU A 25 1.43 -5.70 5.93
CA GLU A 25 2.33 -5.26 4.87
C GLU A 25 3.44 -6.28 4.64
N VAL A 26 3.68 -6.61 3.38
CA VAL A 26 4.74 -7.50 2.93
C VAL A 26 5.66 -6.70 2.00
N ALA A 27 6.90 -6.47 2.43
CA ALA A 27 7.85 -5.74 1.63
C ALA A 27 8.18 -6.49 0.32
N GLU A 28 8.28 -5.77 -0.80
CA GLU A 28 8.64 -6.30 -2.12
C GLU A 28 9.89 -7.21 -2.05
N THR A 29 10.93 -6.75 -1.37
CA THR A 29 12.19 -7.48 -1.21
C THR A 29 12.03 -8.82 -0.53
N SER A 30 11.05 -8.97 0.37
CA SER A 30 10.78 -10.23 1.07
C SER A 30 10.23 -11.32 0.14
N LEU A 31 9.54 -10.94 -0.93
CA LEU A 31 9.00 -11.87 -1.92
C LEU A 31 10.10 -12.52 -2.77
N MET A 32 11.20 -11.81 -3.00
CA MET A 32 12.29 -12.25 -3.87
C MET A 32 13.03 -13.48 -3.32
N TYR A 33 13.00 -13.69 -2.00
CA TYR A 33 13.68 -14.85 -1.39
C TYR A 33 12.95 -16.18 -1.66
N ASN A 34 11.63 -16.20 -1.60
CA ASN A 34 10.83 -17.41 -1.86
C ASN A 34 9.36 -17.04 -2.10
N ILE A 35 9.02 -16.79 -3.35
CA ILE A 35 7.67 -16.35 -3.74
C ILE A 35 6.58 -17.38 -3.42
N ASP A 36 6.87 -18.69 -3.62
CA ASP A 36 5.87 -19.72 -3.37
C ASP A 36 5.51 -19.83 -1.88
N ALA A 37 6.51 -19.67 -1.00
CA ALA A 37 6.27 -19.63 0.44
C ALA A 37 5.52 -18.36 0.84
N ALA A 38 5.85 -17.21 0.24
CA ALA A 38 5.15 -15.95 0.49
C ALA A 38 3.68 -16.02 0.06
N VAL A 39 3.39 -16.49 -1.15
CA VAL A 39 2.03 -16.67 -1.66
C VAL A 39 1.19 -17.56 -0.74
N LYS A 40 1.75 -18.68 -0.26
CA LYS A 40 1.08 -19.56 0.71
C LYS A 40 0.75 -18.84 2.02
N GLN A 41 1.66 -18.01 2.53
CA GLN A 41 1.40 -17.25 3.76
C GLN A 41 0.35 -16.17 3.52
N ILE A 42 0.39 -15.48 2.38
CA ILE A 42 -0.62 -14.48 2.01
C ILE A 42 -2.01 -15.13 1.96
N HIS A 43 -2.15 -16.30 1.33
CA HIS A 43 -3.42 -17.04 1.33
C HIS A 43 -3.92 -17.33 2.75
N ARG A 44 -3.04 -17.81 3.64
CA ARG A 44 -3.41 -18.10 5.03
C ARG A 44 -3.87 -16.84 5.80
N LEU A 45 -3.23 -15.68 5.55
CA LEU A 45 -3.66 -14.40 6.13
C LEU A 45 -5.06 -14.01 5.62
N ARG A 46 -5.29 -14.16 4.32
CA ARG A 46 -6.59 -13.87 3.72
C ARG A 46 -7.69 -14.83 4.19
N ASP A 47 -7.36 -16.09 4.42
CA ASP A 47 -8.29 -17.08 5.01
C ASP A 47 -8.75 -16.69 6.43
N LEU A 48 -7.95 -15.91 7.17
CA LEU A 48 -8.36 -15.27 8.43
C LEU A 48 -9.23 -14.03 8.22
N GLY A 49 -9.36 -13.53 6.99
CA GLY A 49 -10.05 -12.29 6.67
C GLY A 49 -9.18 -11.02 6.82
N VAL A 50 -7.88 -11.18 7.08
CA VAL A 50 -6.92 -10.07 7.18
C VAL A 50 -6.54 -9.59 5.78
N ARG A 51 -6.47 -8.29 5.59
CA ARG A 51 -6.03 -7.68 4.32
C ARG A 51 -4.51 -7.78 4.19
N VAL A 52 -4.03 -7.83 2.96
CA VAL A 52 -2.58 -7.87 2.68
C VAL A 52 -2.20 -6.78 1.71
N ALA A 53 -1.21 -5.98 2.08
CA ALA A 53 -0.60 -4.98 1.24
C ALA A 53 0.81 -5.41 0.78
N LEU A 54 1.13 -5.15 -0.49
CA LEU A 54 2.50 -5.18 -0.98
C LEU A 54 3.12 -3.80 -0.76
N ASP A 55 4.19 -3.77 0.02
CA ASP A 55 4.87 -2.55 0.43
C ASP A 55 6.15 -2.28 -0.37
N ASP A 56 6.55 -1.01 -0.47
CA ASP A 56 7.74 -0.52 -1.17
C ASP A 56 7.80 -0.91 -2.66
N PHE A 57 6.64 -1.00 -3.35
CA PHE A 57 6.63 -1.39 -4.76
C PHE A 57 7.36 -0.37 -5.65
N GLY A 58 8.36 -0.87 -6.36
CA GLY A 58 9.23 -0.08 -7.23
C GLY A 58 10.57 0.30 -6.62
N ALA A 59 10.84 -0.08 -5.36
CA ALA A 59 12.16 0.03 -4.75
C ALA A 59 13.07 -1.15 -5.14
N GLY A 60 12.50 -2.25 -5.61
CA GLY A 60 13.18 -3.49 -5.97
C GLY A 60 12.98 -3.90 -7.43
N ASP A 61 13.15 -5.20 -7.69
CA ASP A 61 13.08 -5.80 -9.03
C ASP A 61 11.77 -6.61 -9.25
N CYS A 62 10.69 -6.28 -8.54
CA CYS A 62 9.41 -6.96 -8.73
C CYS A 62 8.89 -6.74 -10.15
N SER A 63 8.59 -7.82 -10.83
CA SER A 63 8.00 -7.72 -12.17
C SER A 63 6.48 -7.53 -12.08
N LEU A 64 5.91 -6.78 -13.02
CA LEU A 64 4.45 -6.63 -13.16
C LEU A 64 3.74 -8.01 -13.29
N ARG A 65 4.46 -9.03 -13.75
CA ARG A 65 3.93 -10.41 -13.81
C ARG A 65 3.63 -10.95 -12.42
N MET A 66 4.45 -10.61 -11.42
CA MET A 66 4.22 -11.08 -10.05
C MET A 66 2.93 -10.51 -9.46
N LEU A 67 2.57 -9.27 -9.79
CA LEU A 67 1.31 -8.68 -9.32
C LEU A 67 0.08 -9.49 -9.73
N ARG A 68 0.12 -10.13 -10.90
CA ARG A 68 -1.00 -10.97 -11.35
C ARG A 68 -1.23 -12.17 -10.43
N ASP A 69 -0.15 -12.74 -9.92
CA ASP A 69 -0.18 -14.02 -9.21
C ASP A 69 -0.21 -13.82 -7.68
N LEU A 70 -0.02 -12.58 -7.20
CA LEU A 70 -0.08 -12.23 -5.78
C LEU A 70 -1.52 -11.94 -5.34
N PRO A 71 -2.06 -12.66 -4.35
CA PRO A 71 -3.40 -12.41 -3.83
C PRO A 71 -3.38 -11.28 -2.78
N ILE A 72 -3.05 -10.05 -3.23
CA ILE A 72 -3.00 -8.85 -2.40
C ILE A 72 -4.25 -7.99 -2.57
N ASP A 73 -4.55 -7.18 -1.56
CA ASP A 73 -5.68 -6.25 -1.54
C ASP A 73 -5.22 -4.81 -1.83
N THR A 74 -3.97 -4.49 -1.44
CA THR A 74 -3.39 -3.15 -1.54
C THR A 74 -1.97 -3.21 -2.12
N LEU A 75 -1.60 -2.20 -2.91
CA LEU A 75 -0.24 -1.96 -3.39
C LEU A 75 0.19 -0.55 -2.97
N LYS A 76 1.33 -0.44 -2.27
CA LYS A 76 1.90 0.82 -1.83
C LYS A 76 3.06 1.19 -2.76
N LEU A 77 2.89 2.30 -3.50
CA LEU A 77 3.94 2.81 -4.39
C LEU A 77 5.03 3.47 -3.56
N ASP A 78 6.27 3.00 -3.75
CA ASP A 78 7.42 3.57 -3.06
C ASP A 78 7.61 5.06 -3.40
N ARG A 79 8.09 5.81 -2.40
CA ARG A 79 8.33 7.26 -2.49
C ARG A 79 9.25 7.66 -3.66
N HIS A 80 10.19 6.80 -4.08
CA HIS A 80 11.10 7.13 -5.18
C HIS A 80 10.37 7.24 -6.52
N LEU A 81 9.28 6.50 -6.72
CA LEU A 81 8.42 6.63 -7.89
C LEU A 81 7.57 7.91 -7.84
N VAL A 82 7.18 8.33 -6.63
CA VAL A 82 6.32 9.50 -6.40
C VAL A 82 7.11 10.81 -6.41
N ALA A 83 8.36 10.79 -5.93
CA ALA A 83 9.18 11.99 -5.68
C ALA A 83 9.35 12.91 -6.91
N ARG A 84 9.37 12.35 -8.11
CA ARG A 84 9.58 13.11 -9.35
C ARG A 84 8.30 13.39 -10.14
N LEU A 85 7.15 13.08 -9.58
CA LEU A 85 5.85 13.40 -10.17
C LEU A 85 5.50 14.88 -9.93
N PRO A 86 4.83 15.53 -10.90
CA PRO A 86 4.49 15.07 -12.25
C PRO A 86 5.59 15.31 -13.29
N ASP A 87 6.74 15.85 -12.90
CA ASP A 87 7.73 16.44 -13.80
C ASP A 87 8.51 15.41 -14.65
N SER A 88 8.70 14.20 -14.12
CA SER A 88 9.34 13.11 -14.87
C SER A 88 8.33 12.37 -15.74
N ALA A 89 8.40 12.54 -17.05
CA ALA A 89 7.53 11.83 -17.99
C ALA A 89 7.68 10.29 -17.90
N VAL A 90 8.87 9.81 -17.58
CA VAL A 90 9.16 8.37 -17.45
C VAL A 90 8.48 7.80 -16.20
N ASP A 91 8.66 8.44 -15.04
CA ASP A 91 8.03 8.00 -13.80
C ASP A 91 6.51 8.15 -13.87
N ALA A 92 6.02 9.24 -14.46
CA ALA A 92 4.60 9.46 -14.70
C ALA A 92 3.98 8.35 -15.58
N ALA A 93 4.65 7.90 -16.63
CA ALA A 93 4.19 6.82 -17.48
C ALA A 93 4.18 5.48 -16.72
N LEU A 94 5.22 5.20 -15.94
CA LEU A 94 5.33 3.99 -15.14
C LEU A 94 4.22 3.93 -14.08
N VAL A 95 4.09 4.98 -13.26
CA VAL A 95 3.09 5.04 -12.18
C VAL A 95 1.68 4.93 -12.74
N ARG A 96 1.36 5.62 -13.85
CA ARG A 96 0.06 5.49 -14.52
C ARG A 96 -0.22 4.06 -14.97
N SER A 97 0.78 3.36 -15.51
CA SER A 97 0.63 1.97 -15.96
C SER A 97 0.36 1.03 -14.78
N VAL A 98 1.04 1.25 -13.65
CA VAL A 98 0.82 0.46 -12.43
C VAL A 98 -0.58 0.71 -11.86
N ILE A 99 -1.02 1.98 -11.76
CA ILE A 99 -2.36 2.33 -11.28
C ILE A 99 -3.43 1.67 -12.17
N GLY A 100 -3.30 1.75 -13.49
CA GLY A 100 -4.23 1.12 -14.42
C GLY A 100 -4.30 -0.40 -14.26
N LEU A 101 -3.14 -1.06 -14.14
CA LEU A 101 -3.07 -2.50 -13.92
C LEU A 101 -3.71 -2.91 -12.59
N CYS A 102 -3.45 -2.17 -11.52
CA CYS A 102 -4.04 -2.41 -10.22
C CYS A 102 -5.57 -2.25 -10.24
N ALA A 103 -6.08 -1.25 -10.97
CA ALA A 103 -7.51 -1.06 -11.15
C ALA A 103 -8.17 -2.26 -11.84
N ASP A 104 -7.54 -2.80 -12.90
CA ASP A 104 -8.03 -4.01 -13.60
C ASP A 104 -8.05 -5.24 -12.67
N TYR A 105 -7.11 -5.34 -11.74
CA TYR A 105 -7.02 -6.43 -10.77
C TYR A 105 -7.80 -6.17 -9.48
N ARG A 106 -8.45 -5.01 -9.33
CA ARG A 106 -9.16 -4.58 -8.13
C ARG A 106 -8.24 -4.48 -6.90
N ILE A 107 -7.01 -4.09 -7.12
CA ILE A 107 -6.02 -3.81 -6.08
C ILE A 107 -6.08 -2.32 -5.78
N THR A 108 -6.22 -1.95 -4.51
CA THR A 108 -6.15 -0.56 -4.06
C THR A 108 -4.71 -0.05 -4.16
N VAL A 109 -4.51 1.17 -4.72
CA VAL A 109 -3.19 1.78 -4.77
C VAL A 109 -3.09 2.88 -3.72
N ILE A 110 -2.01 2.86 -2.93
CA ILE A 110 -1.62 3.93 -2.00
C ILE A 110 -0.29 4.50 -2.49
N ALA A 111 -0.22 5.79 -2.73
CA ALA A 111 1.05 6.45 -3.08
C ALA A 111 1.72 6.99 -1.81
N GLU A 112 2.97 6.58 -1.57
CA GLU A 112 3.75 6.99 -0.41
C GLU A 112 4.68 8.17 -0.71
N GLY A 113 5.07 8.89 0.34
CA GLY A 113 6.00 10.02 0.22
C GLY A 113 5.43 11.20 -0.58
N VAL A 114 4.12 11.40 -0.55
CA VAL A 114 3.48 12.56 -1.18
C VAL A 114 3.75 13.79 -0.33
N GLU A 115 4.47 14.77 -0.89
CA GLU A 115 4.92 15.96 -0.18
C GLU A 115 4.34 17.25 -0.75
N THR A 116 3.87 17.24 -2.01
CA THR A 116 3.39 18.44 -2.69
C THR A 116 1.95 18.31 -3.19
N PRO A 117 1.19 19.43 -3.25
CA PRO A 117 -0.14 19.44 -3.85
C PRO A 117 -0.13 19.00 -5.32
N ALA A 118 0.94 19.30 -6.07
CA ALA A 118 1.07 18.91 -7.46
C ALA A 118 1.14 17.38 -7.62
N GLN A 119 1.91 16.68 -6.77
CA GLN A 119 1.93 15.22 -6.74
C GLN A 119 0.55 14.64 -6.44
N ALA A 120 -0.10 15.13 -5.39
CA ALA A 120 -1.42 14.65 -5.01
C ALA A 120 -2.48 14.88 -6.09
N ALA A 121 -2.49 16.05 -6.72
CA ALA A 121 -3.40 16.38 -7.82
C ALA A 121 -3.16 15.45 -9.03
N TRP A 122 -1.90 15.22 -9.39
CA TRP A 122 -1.55 14.33 -10.48
C TRP A 122 -1.96 12.87 -10.21
N LEU A 123 -1.68 12.36 -9.01
CA LEU A 123 -2.05 11.00 -8.59
C LEU A 123 -3.57 10.82 -8.66
N LYS A 124 -4.33 11.76 -8.10
CA LYS A 124 -5.79 11.74 -8.15
C LYS A 124 -6.33 11.76 -9.58
N ALA A 125 -5.78 12.61 -10.45
CA ALA A 125 -6.18 12.70 -11.85
C ALA A 125 -5.89 11.41 -12.63
N ASN A 126 -4.96 10.57 -12.16
CA ASN A 126 -4.61 9.28 -12.75
C ASN A 126 -5.22 8.07 -12.01
N GLY A 127 -6.18 8.28 -11.10
CA GLY A 127 -6.96 7.21 -10.46
C GLY A 127 -6.35 6.64 -9.17
N CYS A 128 -5.31 7.27 -8.60
CA CYS A 128 -4.84 6.93 -7.26
C CYS A 128 -5.63 7.76 -6.22
N GLU A 129 -6.45 7.08 -5.44
CA GLU A 129 -7.36 7.73 -4.48
C GLU A 129 -6.75 7.89 -3.09
N TYR A 130 -5.72 7.12 -2.77
CA TYR A 130 -5.10 7.10 -1.45
C TYR A 130 -3.67 7.58 -1.51
N VAL A 131 -3.32 8.47 -0.60
CA VAL A 131 -1.98 9.02 -0.48
C VAL A 131 -1.51 9.02 0.97
N GLN A 132 -0.22 8.81 1.16
CA GLN A 132 0.46 8.93 2.45
C GLN A 132 1.70 9.79 2.26
N GLY A 133 1.95 10.73 3.18
CA GLY A 133 3.15 11.56 3.13
C GLY A 133 3.01 12.85 3.91
N PHE A 134 4.07 13.64 3.91
CA PHE A 134 4.17 14.87 4.70
C PHE A 134 3.21 15.97 4.24
N LEU A 135 2.66 15.86 3.04
CA LEU A 135 1.57 16.73 2.61
C LEU A 135 0.35 16.57 3.51
N VAL A 136 0.06 15.33 3.96
CA VAL A 136 -1.10 15.00 4.79
C VAL A 136 -0.78 15.23 6.26
N ALA A 137 0.24 14.54 6.77
CA ALA A 137 0.69 14.66 8.15
C ALA A 137 2.08 14.05 8.33
N TYR A 138 2.80 14.52 9.33
CA TYR A 138 3.98 13.83 9.88
C TYR A 138 3.54 12.64 10.75
N PRO A 139 4.42 11.65 10.97
CA PRO A 139 4.15 10.60 11.95
C PRO A 139 3.78 11.19 13.30
N MET A 140 2.73 10.64 13.92
CA MET A 140 2.18 11.17 15.16
C MET A 140 1.85 10.05 16.13
N THR A 141 1.66 10.40 17.41
CA THR A 141 1.23 9.45 18.43
C THR A 141 -0.24 9.04 18.21
N ALA A 142 -0.67 7.92 18.80
CA ALA A 142 -2.06 7.50 18.75
C ALA A 142 -3.01 8.53 19.37
N ALA A 143 -2.55 9.25 20.41
CA ALA A 143 -3.31 10.32 21.03
C ALA A 143 -3.54 11.49 20.08
N ASP A 144 -2.48 11.91 19.36
CA ASP A 144 -2.58 12.99 18.37
C ASP A 144 -3.44 12.56 17.16
N ALA A 145 -3.29 11.30 16.72
CA ALA A 145 -4.07 10.76 15.62
C ALA A 145 -5.59 10.73 15.91
N SER A 146 -5.98 10.54 17.17
CA SER A 146 -7.40 10.58 17.55
C SER A 146 -8.03 11.97 17.37
N GLY A 147 -7.23 13.03 17.38
CA GLY A 147 -7.64 14.41 17.10
C GLY A 147 -7.50 14.83 15.64
N PHE A 148 -6.99 13.95 14.77
CA PHE A 148 -6.81 14.29 13.36
C PHE A 148 -8.17 14.46 12.67
N PRO A 149 -8.34 15.49 11.81
CA PRO A 149 -9.63 15.76 11.19
C PRO A 149 -10.06 14.60 10.29
N ALA A 150 -11.33 14.19 10.41
CA ALA A 150 -11.93 13.13 9.58
C ALA A 150 -12.00 13.52 8.10
N ILE A 151 -11.98 14.82 7.80
CA ILE A 151 -11.91 15.36 6.44
C ILE A 151 -10.68 16.25 6.38
N PHE A 152 -9.72 15.86 5.55
CA PHE A 152 -8.53 16.65 5.28
C PHE A 152 -8.62 17.24 3.87
N SER A 153 -8.41 18.56 3.76
CA SER A 153 -8.32 19.24 2.48
C SER A 153 -6.99 19.96 2.43
N TRP A 154 -6.14 19.59 1.48
CA TRP A 154 -4.94 20.38 1.23
C TRP A 154 -5.32 21.64 0.44
N PRO A 155 -4.60 22.75 0.66
CA PRO A 155 -4.79 23.93 -0.16
C PRO A 155 -4.55 23.55 -1.63
N GLY A 156 -5.49 23.93 -2.49
CA GLY A 156 -5.33 23.77 -3.94
C GLY A 156 -4.07 24.49 -4.44
N PRO A 157 -3.69 24.25 -5.71
CA PRO A 157 -2.56 24.92 -6.32
C PRO A 157 -2.71 26.44 -6.31
#